data_ec31f7320e33398cb58ddf8d35983326
#
_entry.id   ec31f7320e33398cb58ddf8d35983326
#
_cell.length_a   1.000
_cell.length_b   1.000
_cell.length_c   1.000
_cell.angle_alpha   90.00
_cell.angle_beta   90.00
_cell.angle_gamma   90.00
#
_symmetry.space_group_name_H-M   'P 1'
#
loop_
_entity.id
_entity.type
_entity.pdbx_description
1 polymer ?
#
loop_
_entity_poly.entity_id
_entity_poly.type
_entity_poly.pdbx_seq_one_letter_code
_entity_poly.pdbx_strand_id
1 'polypeptide(L)'
;SHITVYKNPAIAIISSGDEVVDIEKNPPLGKIRDINRYTITNLLKKEGVQCNFLGIAKDAIHDISTKLEAAKAFDMTIVSGGSSKGERDFIVDAIVKLGGNILFHGVNIKPGKPVIFGTLWGKPVFGLPGHPVSCILVLVRFVMPLIRRLKGELTTEGKNIKGILA
;
A
#
# COMPACT_ATOMS: atom_id res chain seq x y z
N SER A 1 -28.81 -21.47 15.14
CA SER A 1 -27.73 -21.92 14.23
C SER A 1 -26.69 -20.81 14.09
N HIS A 2 -25.39 -21.13 14.23
CA HIS A 2 -24.29 -20.20 14.04
C HIS A 2 -23.59 -20.54 12.73
N ILE A 3 -23.25 -19.52 11.95
CA ILE A 3 -22.46 -19.66 10.72
C ILE A 3 -21.14 -18.94 10.95
N THR A 4 -20.03 -19.65 10.74
CA THR A 4 -18.69 -19.05 10.77
C THR A 4 -18.41 -18.39 9.43
N VAL A 5 -18.05 -17.10 9.46
CA VAL A 5 -17.71 -16.30 8.27
C VAL A 5 -16.32 -15.68 8.43
N TYR A 6 -15.66 -15.43 7.33
CA TYR A 6 -14.43 -14.61 7.34
C TYR A 6 -14.76 -13.16 7.64
N LYS A 7 -13.97 -12.54 8.50
CA LYS A 7 -14.06 -11.10 8.79
C LYS A 7 -13.45 -10.32 7.63
N ASN A 8 -14.08 -9.22 7.23
CA ASN A 8 -13.43 -8.27 6.31
C ASN A 8 -12.19 -7.67 6.97
N PRO A 9 -11.03 -7.65 6.29
CA PRO A 9 -9.82 -7.07 6.84
C PRO A 9 -9.94 -5.54 6.97
N ALA A 10 -9.42 -4.99 8.06
CA ALA A 10 -9.24 -3.55 8.24
C ALA A 10 -7.85 -3.15 7.73
N ILE A 11 -7.79 -2.15 6.84
CA ILE A 11 -6.56 -1.75 6.18
C ILE A 11 -6.18 -0.32 6.56
N ALA A 12 -4.93 -0.14 7.01
CA ALA A 12 -4.34 1.17 7.19
C ALA A 12 -3.70 1.66 5.88
N ILE A 13 -3.93 2.94 5.54
CA ILE A 13 -3.30 3.61 4.41
C ILE A 13 -2.45 4.76 4.95
N ILE A 14 -1.19 4.83 4.54
CA ILE A 14 -0.25 5.89 4.85
C ILE A 14 0.27 6.42 3.52
N SER A 15 0.33 7.74 3.37
CA SER A 15 1.07 8.36 2.26
C SER A 15 2.43 8.81 2.75
N SER A 16 3.48 8.72 1.92
CA SER A 16 4.83 9.18 2.25
C SER A 16 5.39 10.03 1.12
N GLY A 17 6.11 11.06 1.49
CA GLY A 17 6.77 11.97 0.56
C GLY A 17 6.79 13.40 1.09
N ASP A 18 7.97 14.01 1.10
CA ASP A 18 8.08 15.42 1.47
C ASP A 18 7.34 16.32 0.49
N GLU A 19 7.21 15.89 -0.79
CA GLU A 19 6.48 16.59 -1.82
C GLU A 19 4.96 16.48 -1.71
N VAL A 20 4.43 15.52 -0.92
CA VAL A 20 3.02 15.19 -0.88
C VAL A 20 2.25 16.12 0.07
N VAL A 21 1.13 16.65 -0.40
CA VAL A 21 0.20 17.45 0.41
C VAL A 21 -1.23 16.91 0.26
N ASP A 22 -2.07 17.22 1.24
CA ASP A 22 -3.50 16.85 1.17
C ASP A 22 -4.17 17.48 -0.06
N ILE A 23 -5.15 16.76 -0.63
CA ILE A 23 -5.85 17.16 -1.86
C ILE A 23 -6.59 18.49 -1.71
N GLU A 24 -7.04 18.83 -0.50
CA GLU A 24 -7.76 20.06 -0.21
C GLU A 24 -6.84 21.30 -0.18
N LYS A 25 -5.53 21.08 -0.05
CA LYS A 25 -4.56 22.17 -0.02
C LYS A 25 -4.13 22.56 -1.43
N ASN A 26 -3.94 23.88 -1.64
CA ASN A 26 -3.23 24.33 -2.82
C ASN A 26 -1.75 24.02 -2.66
N PRO A 27 -1.17 23.17 -3.54
CA PRO A 27 0.22 22.79 -3.41
C PRO A 27 1.13 23.97 -3.73
N PRO A 28 2.08 24.33 -2.84
CA PRO A 28 3.14 25.26 -3.18
C PRO A 28 4.03 24.70 -4.31
N LEU A 29 4.92 25.53 -4.85
CA LEU A 29 5.88 25.10 -5.86
C LEU A 29 6.68 23.86 -5.36
N GLY A 30 6.78 22.83 -6.17
CA GLY A 30 7.49 21.59 -5.84
C GLY A 30 6.68 20.60 -4.99
N LYS A 31 5.41 20.88 -4.66
CA LYS A 31 4.51 19.94 -3.99
C LYS A 31 3.46 19.40 -4.94
N ILE A 32 2.96 18.20 -4.61
CA ILE A 32 1.89 17.51 -5.37
C ILE A 32 0.76 17.09 -4.43
N ARG A 33 -0.46 17.00 -4.97
CA ARG A 33 -1.60 16.50 -4.20
C ARG A 33 -1.55 14.97 -4.06
N ASP A 34 -1.93 14.48 -2.89
CA ASP A 34 -2.06 13.05 -2.60
C ASP A 34 -3.27 12.44 -3.32
N ILE A 35 -3.08 12.02 -4.56
CA ILE A 35 -4.12 11.33 -5.33
C ILE A 35 -4.12 9.82 -5.09
N ASN A 36 -2.98 9.24 -4.71
CA ASN A 36 -2.85 7.80 -4.47
C ASN A 36 -3.74 7.33 -3.33
N ARG A 37 -3.81 8.07 -2.22
CA ARG A 37 -4.72 7.79 -1.11
C ARG A 37 -6.14 7.55 -1.59
N TYR A 38 -6.68 8.44 -2.41
CA TYR A 38 -8.06 8.36 -2.90
C TYR A 38 -8.25 7.21 -3.88
N THR A 39 -7.28 6.99 -4.75
CA THR A 39 -7.29 5.87 -5.70
C THR A 39 -7.29 4.54 -4.98
N ILE A 40 -6.37 4.34 -4.04
CA ILE A 40 -6.28 3.12 -3.21
C ILE A 40 -7.59 2.91 -2.45
N THR A 41 -8.05 3.93 -1.72
CA THR A 41 -9.27 3.84 -0.91
C THR A 41 -10.49 3.46 -1.75
N ASN A 42 -10.67 4.08 -2.93
CA ASN A 42 -11.83 3.82 -3.78
C ASN A 42 -11.78 2.42 -4.41
N LEU A 43 -10.60 1.95 -4.82
CA LEU A 43 -10.46 0.60 -5.35
C LEU A 43 -10.71 -0.46 -4.27
N LEU A 44 -10.22 -0.25 -3.05
CA LEU A 44 -10.45 -1.17 -1.93
C LEU A 44 -11.91 -1.15 -1.45
N LYS A 45 -12.58 0.00 -1.49
CA LYS A 45 -14.03 0.09 -1.21
C LYS A 45 -14.86 -0.75 -2.18
N LYS A 46 -14.48 -0.83 -3.45
CA LYS A 46 -15.16 -1.71 -4.43
C LYS A 46 -15.02 -3.19 -4.08
N GLU A 47 -13.97 -3.59 -3.38
CA GLU A 47 -13.79 -4.93 -2.83
C GLU A 47 -14.53 -5.13 -1.48
N GLY A 48 -15.28 -4.14 -1.00
CA GLY A 48 -15.99 -4.18 0.27
C GLY A 48 -15.10 -4.05 1.51
N VAL A 49 -13.89 -3.51 1.35
CA VAL A 49 -12.89 -3.41 2.43
C VAL A 49 -12.94 -2.03 3.07
N GLN A 50 -12.88 -1.99 4.40
CA GLN A 50 -12.75 -0.74 5.16
C GLN A 50 -11.30 -0.29 5.21
N CYS A 51 -11.07 0.98 4.87
CA CYS A 51 -9.76 1.60 4.87
C CYS A 51 -9.72 2.82 5.78
N ASN A 52 -8.65 2.92 6.56
CA ASN A 52 -8.39 4.06 7.43
C ASN A 52 -7.11 4.76 6.98
N PHE A 53 -7.22 6.04 6.66
CA PHE A 53 -6.07 6.87 6.34
C PHE A 53 -5.43 7.40 7.62
N LEU A 54 -4.15 7.11 7.82
CA LEU A 54 -3.38 7.51 8.99
C LEU A 54 -2.55 8.78 8.78
N GLY A 55 -2.69 9.40 7.61
CA GLY A 55 -2.05 10.66 7.29
C GLY A 55 -0.83 10.52 6.39
N ILE A 56 -0.18 11.66 6.14
CA ILE A 56 1.03 11.77 5.34
C ILE A 56 2.24 11.74 6.28
N ALA A 57 3.21 10.89 5.99
CA ALA A 57 4.51 10.84 6.64
C ALA A 57 5.54 11.61 5.80
N LYS A 58 6.49 12.25 6.43
CA LYS A 58 7.68 12.78 5.77
C LYS A 58 8.62 11.63 5.38
N ASP A 59 9.54 11.90 4.47
CA ASP A 59 10.60 10.95 4.09
C ASP A 59 11.68 10.86 5.17
N ALA A 60 11.24 10.37 6.33
CA ALA A 60 12.06 10.17 7.52
C ALA A 60 11.65 8.87 8.23
N ILE A 61 12.65 8.08 8.65
CA ILE A 61 12.41 6.81 9.34
C ILE A 61 11.51 7.01 10.58
N HIS A 62 11.69 8.08 11.33
CA HIS A 62 10.90 8.38 12.52
C HIS A 62 9.41 8.59 12.19
N ASP A 63 9.11 9.42 11.20
CA ASP A 63 7.74 9.73 10.81
C ASP A 63 6.99 8.49 10.28
N ILE A 64 7.67 7.72 9.41
CA ILE A 64 7.11 6.48 8.86
C ILE A 64 6.91 5.45 9.99
N SER A 65 7.89 5.29 10.88
CA SER A 65 7.77 4.37 12.04
C SER A 65 6.58 4.73 12.92
N THR A 66 6.39 6.01 13.25
CA THR A 66 5.26 6.48 14.05
C THR A 66 3.92 6.14 13.41
N LYS A 67 3.80 6.30 12.08
CA LYS A 67 2.59 5.93 11.34
C LYS A 67 2.38 4.42 11.28
N LEU A 68 3.46 3.64 11.11
CA LEU A 68 3.40 2.18 11.15
C LEU A 68 2.95 1.68 12.53
N GLU A 69 3.44 2.26 13.63
CA GLU A 69 2.99 1.92 14.97
C GLU A 69 1.49 2.20 15.17
N ALA A 70 0.99 3.32 14.66
CA ALA A 70 -0.45 3.62 14.67
C ALA A 70 -1.26 2.60 13.83
N ALA A 71 -0.64 1.96 12.85
CA ALA A 71 -1.26 0.93 12.03
C ALA A 71 -1.31 -0.45 12.69
N LYS A 72 -0.73 -0.65 13.88
CA LYS A 72 -0.62 -1.95 14.56
C LYS A 72 -1.96 -2.65 14.80
N ALA A 73 -3.04 -1.90 14.97
CA ALA A 73 -4.38 -2.47 15.17
C ALA A 73 -5.02 -3.04 13.89
N PHE A 74 -4.53 -2.67 12.72
CA PHE A 74 -5.09 -3.06 11.43
C PHE A 74 -4.57 -4.44 10.99
N ASP A 75 -5.30 -5.08 10.07
CA ASP A 75 -4.96 -6.41 9.54
C ASP A 75 -3.91 -6.35 8.43
N MET A 76 -3.76 -5.19 7.77
CA MET A 76 -2.77 -4.91 6.72
C MET A 76 -2.44 -3.42 6.70
N THR A 77 -1.22 -3.07 6.30
CA THR A 77 -0.80 -1.69 6.08
C THR A 77 -0.32 -1.48 4.65
N ILE A 78 -0.74 -0.38 4.05
CA ILE A 78 -0.28 0.09 2.74
C ILE A 78 0.39 1.45 2.94
N VAL A 79 1.64 1.57 2.53
CA VAL A 79 2.37 2.84 2.45
C VAL A 79 2.53 3.20 0.97
N SER A 80 2.02 4.36 0.55
CA SER A 80 2.12 4.85 -0.84
C SER A 80 3.11 6.00 -0.92
N GLY A 81 4.09 5.90 -1.79
CA GLY A 81 5.19 6.86 -1.93
C GLY A 81 6.49 6.35 -1.31
N GLY A 82 7.51 7.19 -1.25
CA GLY A 82 8.79 6.90 -0.58
C GLY A 82 9.68 5.80 -1.22
N SER A 83 9.19 5.08 -2.21
CA SER A 83 9.92 3.99 -2.89
C SER A 83 10.67 4.42 -4.15
N SER A 84 10.90 5.73 -4.35
CA SER A 84 11.45 6.31 -5.57
C SER A 84 12.92 6.69 -5.37
N LYS A 85 13.80 6.01 -6.12
CA LYS A 85 15.14 6.45 -6.59
C LYS A 85 16.06 7.20 -5.60
N GLY A 86 16.10 6.85 -4.31
CA GLY A 86 17.14 7.28 -3.40
C GLY A 86 18.04 6.12 -3.00
N GLU A 87 19.25 6.38 -2.54
CA GLU A 87 20.14 5.38 -1.94
C GLU A 87 19.55 4.77 -0.65
N ARG A 88 18.47 5.35 -0.11
CA ARG A 88 17.74 4.90 1.07
C ARG A 88 16.26 4.74 0.79
N ASP A 89 15.72 3.61 1.21
CA ASP A 89 14.27 3.37 1.22
C ASP A 89 13.77 3.46 2.67
N PHE A 90 13.27 4.64 3.04
CA PHE A 90 12.81 4.92 4.41
C PHE A 90 11.70 3.98 4.87
N ILE A 91 10.92 3.40 3.96
CA ILE A 91 9.86 2.42 4.30
C ILE A 91 10.51 1.12 4.76
N VAL A 92 11.50 0.62 4.02
CA VAL A 92 12.27 -0.59 4.39
C VAL A 92 12.93 -0.39 5.73
N ASP A 93 13.66 0.73 5.89
CA ASP A 93 14.39 1.04 7.13
C ASP A 93 13.43 1.14 8.34
N ALA A 94 12.24 1.74 8.16
CA ALA A 94 11.25 1.84 9.23
C ALA A 94 10.66 0.48 9.61
N ILE A 95 10.34 -0.38 8.63
CA ILE A 95 9.85 -1.74 8.88
C ILE A 95 10.88 -2.55 9.65
N VAL A 96 12.15 -2.54 9.21
CA VAL A 96 13.25 -3.28 9.86
C VAL A 96 13.50 -2.76 11.26
N LYS A 97 13.52 -1.43 11.46
CA LYS A 97 13.68 -0.80 12.78
C LYS A 97 12.61 -1.24 13.79
N LEU A 98 11.38 -1.47 13.31
CA LEU A 98 10.26 -1.94 14.14
C LEU A 98 10.22 -3.47 14.32
N GLY A 99 11.25 -4.19 13.88
CA GLY A 99 11.35 -5.65 13.98
C GLY A 99 10.57 -6.41 12.93
N GLY A 100 10.18 -5.76 11.83
CA GLY A 100 9.54 -6.40 10.69
C GLY A 100 10.53 -7.07 9.73
N ASN A 101 10.00 -7.89 8.84
CA ASN A 101 10.78 -8.60 7.82
C ASN A 101 10.37 -8.15 6.42
N ILE A 102 11.36 -7.88 5.57
CA ILE A 102 11.13 -7.62 4.15
C ILE A 102 11.21 -8.96 3.40
N LEU A 103 10.13 -9.31 2.71
CA LEU A 103 10.05 -10.54 1.91
C LEU A 103 10.55 -10.32 0.50
N PHE A 104 10.22 -9.16 -0.11
CA PHE A 104 10.85 -8.71 -1.33
C PHE A 104 10.81 -7.18 -1.46
N HIS A 105 11.80 -6.64 -2.15
CA HIS A 105 11.92 -5.24 -2.50
C HIS A 105 12.24 -5.14 -4.00
N GLY A 106 11.24 -4.74 -4.76
CA GLY A 106 11.27 -4.70 -6.21
C GLY A 106 10.88 -6.01 -6.89
N VAL A 107 10.20 -5.86 -8.01
CA VAL A 107 9.80 -6.96 -8.91
C VAL A 107 10.10 -6.58 -10.35
N ASN A 108 10.27 -7.58 -11.22
CA ASN A 108 10.59 -7.32 -12.62
C ASN A 108 9.33 -7.05 -13.46
N ILE A 109 8.63 -5.94 -13.13
CA ILE A 109 7.48 -5.43 -13.88
C ILE A 109 7.69 -3.95 -14.25
N LYS A 110 7.05 -3.50 -15.31
CA LYS A 110 7.07 -2.11 -15.74
C LYS A 110 5.70 -1.72 -16.30
N PRO A 111 5.03 -0.72 -15.69
CA PRO A 111 5.40 0.04 -14.49
C PRO A 111 5.18 -0.76 -13.20
N GLY A 112 5.74 -0.30 -12.06
CA GLY A 112 5.52 -0.91 -10.73
C GLY A 112 6.72 -1.64 -10.12
N LYS A 113 7.91 -1.55 -10.76
CA LYS A 113 9.13 -2.20 -10.27
C LYS A 113 9.42 -1.98 -8.78
N PRO A 114 9.34 -0.76 -8.18
CA PRO A 114 9.75 -0.51 -6.81
C PRO A 114 8.63 -0.83 -5.78
N VAL A 115 8.06 -2.02 -5.84
CA VAL A 115 7.13 -2.49 -4.81
C VAL A 115 7.89 -3.13 -3.66
N ILE A 116 7.44 -2.86 -2.43
CA ILE A 116 7.93 -3.49 -1.21
C ILE A 116 6.84 -4.39 -0.65
N PHE A 117 7.21 -5.57 -0.21
CA PHE A 117 6.33 -6.44 0.55
C PHE A 117 7.08 -7.03 1.74
N GLY A 118 6.46 -6.94 2.90
CA GLY A 118 7.02 -7.44 4.13
C GLY A 118 5.94 -7.78 5.15
N THR A 119 6.40 -8.13 6.34
CA THR A 119 5.53 -8.34 7.50
C THR A 119 6.00 -7.53 8.67
N LEU A 120 5.07 -6.99 9.43
CA LEU A 120 5.31 -6.26 10.66
C LEU A 120 4.28 -6.73 11.70
N TRP A 121 4.75 -7.20 12.87
CA TRP A 121 3.92 -7.84 13.91
C TRP A 121 3.05 -8.99 13.38
N GLY A 122 3.60 -9.79 12.43
CA GLY A 122 2.87 -10.88 11.79
C GLY A 122 1.82 -10.46 10.77
N LYS A 123 1.74 -9.18 10.42
CA LYS A 123 0.75 -8.62 9.48
C LYS A 123 1.41 -8.13 8.21
N PRO A 124 0.75 -8.24 7.05
CA PRO A 124 1.28 -7.77 5.77
C PRO A 124 1.48 -6.25 5.75
N VAL A 125 2.61 -5.83 5.19
CA VAL A 125 2.91 -4.42 4.87
C VAL A 125 3.34 -4.32 3.42
N PHE A 126 2.70 -3.41 2.67
CA PHE A 126 3.08 -3.08 1.30
C PHE A 126 3.60 -1.65 1.21
N GLY A 127 4.73 -1.47 0.52
CA GLY A 127 5.18 -0.19 -0.01
C GLY A 127 4.84 -0.08 -1.48
N LEU A 128 4.02 0.89 -1.86
CA LEU A 128 3.57 1.09 -3.23
C LEU A 128 4.30 2.28 -3.87
N PRO A 129 4.58 2.21 -5.18
CA PRO A 129 5.21 3.32 -5.90
C PRO A 129 4.42 4.62 -5.77
N GLY A 130 5.14 5.76 -5.71
CA GLY A 130 4.51 7.10 -5.68
C GLY A 130 3.80 7.47 -6.99
N HIS A 131 4.24 6.96 -8.13
CA HIS A 131 3.59 7.21 -9.43
C HIS A 131 2.20 6.54 -9.50
N PRO A 132 1.12 7.27 -9.80
CA PRO A 132 -0.25 6.77 -9.72
C PRO A 132 -0.52 5.50 -10.54
N VAL A 133 -0.07 5.46 -11.80
CA VAL A 133 -0.26 4.28 -12.66
C VAL A 133 0.45 3.06 -12.10
N SER A 134 1.68 3.24 -11.60
CA SER A 134 2.44 2.17 -10.95
C SER A 134 1.77 1.70 -9.66
N CYS A 135 1.27 2.65 -8.86
CA CYS A 135 0.54 2.37 -7.63
C CYS A 135 -0.70 1.51 -7.89
N ILE A 136 -1.54 1.90 -8.88
CA ILE A 136 -2.74 1.14 -9.25
C ILE A 136 -2.38 -0.27 -9.71
N LEU A 137 -1.38 -0.40 -10.59
CA LEU A 137 -0.98 -1.70 -11.13
C LEU A 137 -0.51 -2.64 -10.02
N VAL A 138 0.33 -2.15 -9.12
CA VAL A 138 0.81 -2.92 -7.97
C VAL A 138 -0.33 -3.26 -7.01
N LEU A 139 -1.23 -2.33 -6.74
CA LEU A 139 -2.42 -2.56 -5.92
C LEU A 139 -3.27 -3.71 -6.47
N VAL A 140 -3.59 -3.65 -7.77
CA VAL A 140 -4.44 -4.66 -8.43
C VAL A 140 -3.73 -6.02 -8.52
N ARG A 141 -2.41 -6.02 -8.79
CA ARG A 141 -1.68 -7.26 -9.07
C ARG A 141 -1.21 -8.00 -7.82
N PHE A 142 -0.91 -7.28 -6.73
CA PHE A 142 -0.32 -7.87 -5.52
C PHE A 142 -1.21 -7.72 -4.29
N VAL A 143 -1.77 -6.53 -4.05
CA VAL A 143 -2.51 -6.25 -2.82
C VAL A 143 -3.92 -6.85 -2.87
N MET A 144 -4.66 -6.64 -3.95
CA MET A 144 -6.03 -7.16 -4.08
C MET A 144 -6.12 -8.69 -3.98
N PRO A 145 -5.25 -9.50 -4.64
CA PRO A 145 -5.26 -10.94 -4.47
C PRO A 145 -5.06 -11.37 -3.01
N LEU A 146 -4.16 -10.70 -2.27
CA LEU A 146 -3.96 -10.99 -0.86
C LEU A 146 -5.18 -10.62 -0.02
N ILE A 147 -5.82 -9.48 -0.29
CA ILE A 147 -7.06 -9.08 0.39
C ILE A 147 -8.17 -10.12 0.17
N ARG A 148 -8.37 -10.57 -1.06
CA ARG A 148 -9.34 -11.63 -1.38
C ARG A 148 -9.04 -12.91 -0.62
N ARG A 149 -7.75 -13.27 -0.51
CA ARG A 149 -7.33 -14.42 0.28
C ARG A 149 -7.64 -14.26 1.77
N LEU A 150 -7.41 -13.06 2.32
CA LEU A 150 -7.76 -12.74 3.72
C LEU A 150 -9.28 -12.81 3.97
N LYS A 151 -10.09 -12.51 2.95
CA LYS A 151 -11.55 -12.66 2.98
C LYS A 151 -12.03 -14.10 2.80
N GLY A 152 -11.11 -15.07 2.63
CA GLY A 152 -11.42 -16.48 2.43
C GLY A 152 -11.82 -16.84 1.01
N GLU A 153 -11.58 -16.01 0.01
CA GLU A 153 -11.85 -16.33 -1.38
C GLU A 153 -10.87 -17.41 -1.87
N LEU A 154 -11.41 -18.47 -2.48
CA LEU A 154 -10.61 -19.60 -2.99
C LEU A 154 -9.85 -19.24 -4.27
N THR A 155 -10.46 -18.41 -5.12
CA THR A 155 -9.89 -17.96 -6.40
C THR A 155 -9.58 -16.47 -6.32
N THR A 156 -8.30 -16.14 -6.27
CA THR A 156 -7.82 -14.75 -6.14
C THR A 156 -7.30 -14.18 -7.46
N GLU A 157 -7.14 -15.02 -8.48
CA GLU A 157 -6.66 -14.63 -9.80
C GLU A 157 -7.78 -14.02 -10.65
N GLY A 158 -7.46 -12.94 -11.35
CA GLY A 158 -8.35 -12.35 -12.34
C GLY A 158 -8.50 -13.26 -13.57
N LYS A 159 -9.60 -13.10 -14.33
CA LYS A 159 -9.77 -13.79 -15.62
C LYS A 159 -8.70 -13.31 -16.61
N ASN A 160 -7.90 -14.24 -17.11
CA ASN A 160 -6.95 -13.96 -18.20
C ASN A 160 -7.70 -14.00 -19.53
N ILE A 161 -7.67 -12.90 -20.28
CA ILE A 161 -8.19 -12.82 -21.64
C ILE A 161 -6.99 -12.75 -22.58
N LYS A 162 -6.92 -13.66 -23.53
CA LYS A 162 -5.93 -13.59 -24.62
C LYS A 162 -6.49 -12.71 -25.73
N GLY A 163 -5.70 -11.75 -26.18
CA GLY A 163 -6.02 -10.86 -27.29
C GLY A 163 -4.80 -10.61 -28.15
N ILE A 164 -5.02 -10.17 -29.38
CA ILE A 164 -3.97 -9.69 -30.27
C ILE A 164 -4.03 -8.17 -30.22
N LEU A 165 -2.87 -7.55 -29.97
CA LEU A 165 -2.74 -6.10 -30.09
C LEU A 165 -2.81 -5.74 -31.59
N ALA A 166 -3.77 -4.88 -31.94
CA ALA A 166 -3.89 -4.34 -33.30
C ALA A 166 -2.84 -3.25 -33.56
#